data_76b94459d6b4423d977bd6c7bf66ec84
#
_entry.id   76b94459d6b4423d977bd6c7bf66ec84
#
_cell.length_a   1.000
_cell.length_b   1.000
_cell.length_c   1.000
_cell.angle_alpha   90.00
_cell.angle_beta   90.00
_cell.angle_gamma   90.00
#
_symmetry.space_group_name_H-M   'P 1'
#
loop_
_entity.id
_entity.type
_entity.pdbx_description
1 polymer ?
#
loop_
_entity_poly.entity_id
_entity_poly.type
_entity_poly.pdbx_seq_one_letter_code
_entity_poly.pdbx_strand_id
1 'polypeptide(L)'
;MPSIQVGTENGSDIELHYNDHGTGKPIVLIHGYPLDGNSWERQERALMAHGYRCITYDRRGYGHSSQPTIGYDYDTFAADLKALLDHLALDREVVLVGFSMGTGEVTRYLGTYGSAGVSKAVLIGSIPPYILQTDDNPQGVPGDVFEGLKQAALADRYAFLDSFVANLYNADVSTPERLSEAALRASAQVAYGSGPFASYASIDTWLTDFRGDLPKIDIPVLAIHGTADRVLPPQVTVERLRDERLIANLTVVEIRDGPHNVCWTHADEVNSALLSFLGRPAADRDTARLAAAQM
;
A
#
# COMPACT_ATOMS: atom_id res chain seq x y z
N MET A 1 -19.85 5.63 9.42
CA MET A 1 -19.01 4.90 8.46
C MET A 1 -18.60 3.60 9.13
N PRO A 2 -18.47 2.48 8.43
CA PRO A 2 -18.12 1.21 9.08
C PRO A 2 -16.72 1.28 9.68
N SER A 3 -16.57 0.75 10.91
CA SER A 3 -15.29 0.67 11.61
C SER A 3 -15.19 -0.62 12.40
N ILE A 4 -13.98 -1.01 12.74
CA ILE A 4 -13.70 -2.13 13.64
C ILE A 4 -12.76 -1.66 14.75
N GLN A 5 -12.95 -2.18 15.95
CA GLN A 5 -12.03 -1.99 17.06
C GLN A 5 -10.83 -2.91 16.91
N VAL A 6 -9.60 -2.35 17.00
CA VAL A 6 -8.34 -3.09 16.88
C VAL A 6 -7.42 -2.92 18.10
N GLY A 7 -7.86 -2.18 19.10
CA GLY A 7 -7.08 -1.97 20.32
C GLY A 7 -7.69 -0.90 21.19
N THR A 8 -6.91 -0.47 22.19
CA THR A 8 -7.28 0.63 23.09
C THR A 8 -6.04 1.44 23.47
N GLU A 9 -6.23 2.73 23.71
CA GLU A 9 -5.24 3.62 24.32
C GLU A 9 -5.92 4.44 25.43
N ASN A 10 -5.40 4.39 26.64
CA ASN A 10 -5.94 5.12 27.80
C ASN A 10 -7.46 4.93 28.02
N GLY A 11 -7.97 3.74 27.70
CA GLY A 11 -9.39 3.40 27.84
C GLY A 11 -10.28 3.87 26.67
N SER A 12 -9.71 4.50 25.64
CA SER A 12 -10.40 4.83 24.38
C SER A 12 -10.14 3.76 23.33
N ASP A 13 -11.16 3.42 22.55
CA ASP A 13 -11.03 2.44 21.48
C ASP A 13 -10.19 2.99 20.33
N ILE A 14 -9.33 2.14 19.77
CA ILE A 14 -8.65 2.36 18.50
C ILE A 14 -9.46 1.64 17.44
N GLU A 15 -10.04 2.43 16.52
CA GLU A 15 -10.89 1.92 15.45
C GLU A 15 -10.26 2.14 14.08
N LEU A 16 -10.39 1.17 13.19
CA LEU A 16 -10.08 1.31 11.78
C LEU A 16 -11.37 1.54 10.99
N HIS A 17 -11.38 2.61 10.21
CA HIS A 17 -12.41 2.85 9.20
C HIS A 17 -12.12 2.01 7.95
N TYR A 18 -13.16 1.43 7.35
CA TYR A 18 -13.03 0.70 6.09
C TYR A 18 -14.22 0.98 5.14
N ASN A 19 -14.00 0.72 3.85
CA ASN A 19 -15.05 0.64 2.83
C ASN A 19 -15.07 -0.77 2.25
N ASP A 20 -16.24 -1.23 1.87
CA ASP A 20 -16.47 -2.57 1.33
C ASP A 20 -17.46 -2.47 0.17
N HIS A 21 -16.95 -2.53 -1.04
CA HIS A 21 -17.70 -2.25 -2.24
C HIS A 21 -17.64 -3.40 -3.24
N GLY A 22 -18.73 -3.55 -4.01
CA GLY A 22 -18.83 -4.60 -5.03
C GLY A 22 -19.16 -5.97 -4.47
N THR A 23 -19.00 -6.98 -5.31
CA THR A 23 -19.29 -8.39 -4.99
C THR A 23 -18.23 -9.28 -5.66
N GLY A 24 -18.18 -10.57 -5.27
CA GLY A 24 -17.25 -11.54 -5.86
C GLY A 24 -15.98 -11.72 -5.06
N LYS A 25 -14.86 -12.05 -5.74
CA LYS A 25 -13.59 -12.38 -5.07
C LYS A 25 -13.03 -11.17 -4.33
N PRO A 26 -12.72 -11.28 -3.03
CA PRO A 26 -12.28 -10.14 -2.23
C PRO A 26 -10.85 -9.72 -2.52
N ILE A 27 -10.66 -8.42 -2.66
CA ILE A 27 -9.36 -7.76 -2.77
C ILE A 27 -9.27 -6.71 -1.67
N VAL A 28 -8.26 -6.81 -0.81
CA VAL A 28 -7.97 -5.82 0.22
C VAL A 28 -6.86 -4.89 -0.26
N LEU A 29 -7.15 -3.61 -0.35
CA LEU A 29 -6.29 -2.55 -0.88
C LEU A 29 -5.71 -1.74 0.28
N ILE A 30 -4.40 -1.82 0.48
CA ILE A 30 -3.68 -1.31 1.65
C ILE A 30 -2.83 -0.12 1.23
N HIS A 31 -3.22 1.07 1.67
CA HIS A 31 -2.62 2.32 1.23
C HIS A 31 -1.18 2.54 1.71
N GLY A 32 -0.45 3.41 1.00
CA GLY A 32 0.87 3.90 1.36
C GLY A 32 0.85 5.14 2.26
N TYR A 33 2.01 5.52 2.75
CA TYR A 33 2.23 6.77 3.46
C TYR A 33 2.26 7.96 2.46
N PRO A 34 1.73 9.11 2.79
CA PRO A 34 0.86 9.47 3.91
C PRO A 34 -0.63 9.53 3.51
N LEU A 35 -1.04 8.59 2.68
CA LEU A 35 -2.37 8.53 2.09
C LEU A 35 -3.38 7.78 2.97
N ASP A 36 -4.59 7.56 2.44
CA ASP A 36 -5.67 6.78 3.04
C ASP A 36 -6.33 5.84 2.02
N GLY A 37 -7.39 5.16 2.41
CA GLY A 37 -8.11 4.20 1.57
C GLY A 37 -8.65 4.80 0.28
N ASN A 38 -8.96 6.10 0.24
CA ASN A 38 -9.48 6.76 -0.96
C ASN A 38 -8.43 6.90 -2.08
N SER A 39 -7.14 6.73 -1.76
CA SER A 39 -6.07 6.76 -2.77
C SER A 39 -6.19 5.67 -3.82
N TRP A 40 -7.02 4.67 -3.60
CA TRP A 40 -7.26 3.54 -4.49
C TRP A 40 -8.38 3.74 -5.52
N GLU A 41 -8.96 4.94 -5.64
CA GLU A 41 -10.16 5.19 -6.46
C GLU A 41 -10.06 4.67 -7.91
N ARG A 42 -8.88 4.74 -8.53
CA ARG A 42 -8.65 4.29 -9.91
C ARG A 42 -8.60 2.77 -10.03
N GLN A 43 -7.97 2.10 -9.05
CA GLN A 43 -7.89 0.64 -8.99
C GLN A 43 -9.23 0.05 -8.56
N GLU A 44 -9.86 0.60 -7.54
CA GLU A 44 -11.16 0.14 -7.05
C GLU A 44 -12.20 0.15 -8.17
N ARG A 45 -12.33 1.27 -8.89
CA ARG A 45 -13.25 1.37 -10.04
C ARG A 45 -12.97 0.31 -11.10
N ALA A 46 -11.70 0.10 -11.47
CA ALA A 46 -11.33 -0.90 -12.47
C ALA A 46 -11.61 -2.33 -12.01
N LEU A 47 -11.28 -2.66 -10.75
CA LEU A 47 -11.48 -3.99 -10.19
C LEU A 47 -12.98 -4.31 -10.03
N MET A 48 -13.77 -3.36 -9.54
CA MET A 48 -15.23 -3.52 -9.41
C MET A 48 -15.90 -3.73 -10.77
N ALA A 49 -15.47 -2.99 -11.81
CA ALA A 49 -15.96 -3.18 -13.17
C ALA A 49 -15.68 -4.59 -13.73
N HIS A 50 -14.72 -5.31 -13.15
CA HIS A 50 -14.37 -6.69 -13.50
C HIS A 50 -14.92 -7.73 -12.50
N GLY A 51 -15.85 -7.34 -11.61
CA GLY A 51 -16.56 -8.27 -10.72
C GLY A 51 -15.77 -8.67 -9.46
N TYR A 52 -14.87 -7.82 -8.98
CA TYR A 52 -14.21 -8.02 -7.69
C TYR A 52 -14.94 -7.25 -6.58
N ARG A 53 -14.87 -7.76 -5.35
CA ARG A 53 -15.22 -7.04 -4.13
C ARG A 53 -13.97 -6.34 -3.61
N CYS A 54 -14.00 -5.03 -3.50
CA CYS A 54 -12.89 -4.20 -3.05
C CYS A 54 -13.11 -3.75 -1.61
N ILE A 55 -12.14 -4.04 -0.76
CA ILE A 55 -12.09 -3.57 0.61
C ILE A 55 -10.90 -2.61 0.71
N THR A 56 -11.16 -1.35 1.05
CA THR A 56 -10.14 -0.37 1.42
C THR A 56 -10.28 -0.05 2.90
N TYR A 57 -9.20 0.30 3.55
CA TYR A 57 -9.27 0.79 4.94
C TYR A 57 -8.21 1.85 5.18
N ASP A 58 -8.47 2.67 6.17
CA ASP A 58 -7.53 3.65 6.66
C ASP A 58 -6.73 3.02 7.80
N ARG A 59 -5.40 2.94 7.65
CA ARG A 59 -4.52 2.48 8.73
C ARG A 59 -4.67 3.38 9.94
N ARG A 60 -4.45 2.86 11.16
CA ARG A 60 -4.37 3.71 12.37
C ARG A 60 -3.49 4.92 12.12
N GLY A 61 -3.94 6.10 12.55
CA GLY A 61 -3.25 7.36 12.35
C GLY A 61 -3.53 8.05 11.02
N TYR A 62 -4.34 7.47 10.13
CA TYR A 62 -4.64 8.00 8.81
C TYR A 62 -6.14 8.07 8.55
N GLY A 63 -6.52 8.96 7.62
CA GLY A 63 -7.89 9.10 7.15
C GLY A 63 -8.92 9.26 8.27
N HIS A 64 -9.93 8.40 8.27
CA HIS A 64 -11.03 8.40 9.24
C HIS A 64 -10.80 7.44 10.42
N SER A 65 -9.68 6.72 10.44
CA SER A 65 -9.32 5.84 11.55
C SER A 65 -8.86 6.64 12.76
N SER A 66 -8.89 6.00 13.95
CA SER A 66 -8.34 6.59 15.17
C SER A 66 -6.87 7.00 14.99
N GLN A 67 -6.49 8.10 15.64
CA GLN A 67 -5.12 8.63 15.59
C GLN A 67 -4.42 8.45 16.95
N PRO A 68 -4.10 7.21 17.36
CA PRO A 68 -3.41 6.94 18.62
C PRO A 68 -1.98 7.45 18.58
N THR A 69 -1.32 7.46 19.75
CA THR A 69 0.10 7.79 19.86
C THR A 69 1.01 6.56 19.78
N ILE A 70 0.43 5.35 19.67
CA ILE A 70 1.12 4.06 19.75
C ILE A 70 0.78 3.15 18.56
N GLY A 71 1.60 2.09 18.38
CA GLY A 71 1.33 1.01 17.44
C GLY A 71 1.69 1.35 15.99
N TYR A 72 2.71 2.15 15.79
CA TYR A 72 3.24 2.47 14.46
C TYR A 72 4.42 1.55 14.15
N ASP A 73 4.12 0.28 13.99
CA ASP A 73 5.05 -0.79 13.60
C ASP A 73 4.31 -1.84 12.76
N TYR A 74 5.04 -2.62 11.96
CA TYR A 74 4.43 -3.60 11.06
C TYR A 74 3.82 -4.81 11.76
N ASP A 75 4.24 -5.15 12.97
CA ASP A 75 3.61 -6.23 13.74
C ASP A 75 2.19 -5.82 14.14
N THR A 76 2.05 -4.57 14.59
CA THR A 76 0.75 -3.98 14.91
C THR A 76 -0.13 -3.83 13.66
N PHE A 77 0.42 -3.31 12.55
CA PHE A 77 -0.36 -3.16 11.31
C PHE A 77 -0.82 -4.51 10.74
N ALA A 78 0.02 -5.54 10.80
CA ALA A 78 -0.36 -6.89 10.38
C ALA A 78 -1.44 -7.49 11.30
N ALA A 79 -1.42 -7.18 12.60
CA ALA A 79 -2.47 -7.59 13.53
C ALA A 79 -3.79 -6.85 13.27
N ASP A 80 -3.73 -5.56 12.94
CA ASP A 80 -4.88 -4.76 12.53
C ASP A 80 -5.52 -5.32 11.25
N LEU A 81 -4.71 -5.63 10.24
CA LEU A 81 -5.17 -6.29 9.01
C LEU A 81 -5.82 -7.64 9.31
N LYS A 82 -5.20 -8.44 10.20
CA LYS A 82 -5.79 -9.73 10.62
C LYS A 82 -7.16 -9.54 11.26
N ALA A 83 -7.31 -8.56 12.14
CA ALA A 83 -8.59 -8.25 12.78
C ALA A 83 -9.66 -7.81 11.75
N LEU A 84 -9.27 -7.04 10.74
CA LEU A 84 -10.16 -6.64 9.65
C LEU A 84 -10.63 -7.86 8.83
N LEU A 85 -9.70 -8.74 8.45
CA LEU A 85 -10.04 -9.95 7.69
C LEU A 85 -10.98 -10.86 8.48
N ASP A 86 -10.74 -11.04 9.78
CA ASP A 86 -11.58 -11.85 10.67
C ASP A 86 -12.98 -11.22 10.82
N HIS A 87 -13.06 -9.91 11.04
CA HIS A 87 -14.34 -9.18 11.17
C HIS A 87 -15.21 -9.33 9.92
N LEU A 88 -14.60 -9.27 8.75
CA LEU A 88 -15.32 -9.39 7.46
C LEU A 88 -15.48 -10.84 7.00
N ALA A 89 -15.07 -11.83 7.81
CA ALA A 89 -15.07 -13.25 7.49
C ALA A 89 -14.39 -13.57 6.14
N LEU A 90 -13.27 -12.90 5.88
CA LEU A 90 -12.46 -13.08 4.67
C LEU A 90 -11.45 -14.23 4.90
N ASP A 91 -11.92 -15.45 4.73
CA ASP A 91 -11.21 -16.69 5.08
C ASP A 91 -10.76 -17.52 3.85
N ARG A 92 -11.07 -17.05 2.63
CA ARG A 92 -10.73 -17.77 1.40
C ARG A 92 -10.58 -16.84 0.20
N GLU A 93 -9.66 -17.21 -0.68
CA GLU A 93 -9.41 -16.55 -1.97
C GLU A 93 -9.13 -15.03 -1.88
N VAL A 94 -8.76 -14.52 -0.72
CA VAL A 94 -8.42 -13.12 -0.52
C VAL A 94 -7.18 -12.76 -1.35
N VAL A 95 -7.20 -11.58 -1.96
CA VAL A 95 -6.01 -10.97 -2.54
C VAL A 95 -5.61 -9.77 -1.69
N LEU A 96 -4.35 -9.73 -1.25
CA LEU A 96 -3.79 -8.58 -0.54
C LEU A 96 -3.00 -7.72 -1.52
N VAL A 97 -3.33 -6.43 -1.61
CA VAL A 97 -2.64 -5.47 -2.49
C VAL A 97 -2.12 -4.32 -1.64
N GLY A 98 -0.81 -4.23 -1.49
CA GLY A 98 -0.15 -3.14 -0.77
C GLY A 98 0.48 -2.13 -1.73
N PHE A 99 0.39 -0.85 -1.38
CA PHE A 99 1.15 0.22 -2.02
C PHE A 99 2.14 0.81 -1.03
N SER A 100 3.42 0.97 -1.44
CA SER A 100 4.44 1.62 -0.63
C SER A 100 4.52 1.01 0.78
N MET A 101 4.25 1.78 1.84
CA MET A 101 4.17 1.29 3.22
C MET A 101 3.22 0.10 3.37
N GLY A 102 2.14 0.02 2.59
CA GLY A 102 1.23 -1.13 2.58
C GLY A 102 1.89 -2.44 2.13
N THR A 103 2.99 -2.38 1.38
CA THR A 103 3.72 -3.59 0.95
C THR A 103 4.43 -4.27 2.11
N GLY A 104 4.95 -3.49 3.05
CA GLY A 104 5.51 -4.01 4.29
C GLY A 104 4.46 -4.68 5.17
N GLU A 105 3.25 -4.12 5.22
CA GLU A 105 2.12 -4.70 5.95
C GLU A 105 1.69 -6.06 5.36
N VAL A 106 1.55 -6.15 4.02
CA VAL A 106 1.30 -7.43 3.34
C VAL A 106 2.40 -8.45 3.64
N THR A 107 3.66 -8.02 3.55
CA THR A 107 4.82 -8.90 3.78
C THR A 107 4.86 -9.41 5.22
N ARG A 108 4.69 -8.51 6.21
CA ARG A 108 4.66 -8.87 7.63
C ARG A 108 3.46 -9.75 7.97
N TYR A 109 2.28 -9.47 7.38
CA TYR A 109 1.10 -10.32 7.56
C TYR A 109 1.38 -11.76 7.11
N LEU A 110 1.89 -11.94 5.89
CA LEU A 110 2.20 -13.26 5.35
C LEU A 110 3.34 -13.94 6.10
N GLY A 111 4.35 -13.20 6.53
CA GLY A 111 5.47 -13.71 7.31
C GLY A 111 5.09 -14.17 8.72
N THR A 112 4.03 -13.59 9.30
CA THR A 112 3.57 -13.84 10.67
C THR A 112 2.40 -14.84 10.73
N TYR A 113 1.37 -14.62 9.90
CA TYR A 113 0.13 -15.39 9.93
C TYR A 113 0.05 -16.46 8.83
N GLY A 114 1.01 -16.45 7.89
CA GLY A 114 0.98 -17.34 6.72
C GLY A 114 -0.05 -16.94 5.68
N SER A 115 -0.23 -17.79 4.68
CA SER A 115 -1.10 -17.54 3.53
C SER A 115 -2.50 -18.17 3.64
N ALA A 116 -2.86 -18.74 4.79
CA ALA A 116 -4.19 -19.34 4.97
C ALA A 116 -5.29 -18.31 4.64
N GLY A 117 -6.17 -18.65 3.68
CA GLY A 117 -7.22 -17.75 3.19
C GLY A 117 -6.76 -16.74 2.12
N VAL A 118 -5.46 -16.46 1.99
CA VAL A 118 -4.91 -15.55 0.99
C VAL A 118 -4.42 -16.32 -0.23
N SER A 119 -4.93 -15.97 -1.40
CA SER A 119 -4.63 -16.69 -2.65
C SER A 119 -3.51 -16.05 -3.47
N LYS A 120 -3.34 -14.74 -3.35
CA LYS A 120 -2.35 -13.94 -4.08
C LYS A 120 -1.99 -12.69 -3.30
N ALA A 121 -0.79 -12.16 -3.55
CA ALA A 121 -0.36 -10.86 -3.01
C ALA A 121 0.19 -9.96 -4.13
N VAL A 122 0.04 -8.65 -3.95
CA VAL A 122 0.59 -7.64 -4.86
C VAL A 122 1.33 -6.58 -4.06
N LEU A 123 2.54 -6.25 -4.50
CA LEU A 123 3.42 -5.25 -3.90
C LEU A 123 3.69 -4.15 -4.91
N ILE A 124 3.09 -2.97 -4.73
CA ILE A 124 3.26 -1.82 -5.64
C ILE A 124 4.18 -0.79 -4.97
N GLY A 125 5.28 -0.40 -5.61
CA GLY A 125 6.27 0.50 -5.01
C GLY A 125 6.81 -0.07 -3.70
N SER A 126 7.44 -1.26 -3.76
CA SER A 126 7.77 -2.10 -2.61
C SER A 126 8.78 -1.47 -1.65
N ILE A 127 8.51 -1.51 -0.32
CA ILE A 127 9.51 -1.26 0.73
C ILE A 127 10.40 -2.50 0.94
N PRO A 128 9.86 -3.75 1.05
CA PRO A 128 10.72 -4.93 1.12
C PRO A 128 11.74 -5.00 -0.03
N PRO A 129 12.93 -5.58 0.19
CA PRO A 129 13.29 -6.44 1.32
C PRO A 129 13.79 -5.73 2.58
N TYR A 130 14.58 -4.66 2.44
CA TYR A 130 15.18 -3.89 3.53
C TYR A 130 15.86 -2.65 2.96
N ILE A 131 15.40 -1.46 3.37
CA ILE A 131 15.88 -0.21 2.77
C ILE A 131 17.00 0.48 3.53
N LEU A 132 17.20 0.18 4.83
CA LEU A 132 18.25 0.82 5.60
C LEU A 132 19.62 0.25 5.24
N GLN A 133 20.61 1.12 5.04
CA GLN A 133 22.00 0.73 4.88
C GLN A 133 22.59 0.25 6.20
N THR A 134 23.15 -0.96 6.16
CA THR A 134 23.86 -1.59 7.28
C THR A 134 25.06 -2.38 6.74
N ASP A 135 25.90 -2.93 7.62
CA ASP A 135 27.05 -3.75 7.19
C ASP A 135 26.63 -4.95 6.35
N ASP A 136 25.45 -5.54 6.63
CA ASP A 136 24.87 -6.68 5.89
C ASP A 136 23.87 -6.25 4.80
N ASN A 137 23.67 -4.93 4.64
CA ASN A 137 22.85 -4.31 3.58
C ASN A 137 23.54 -3.06 3.01
N PRO A 138 24.73 -3.17 2.42
CA PRO A 138 25.52 -2.01 2.00
C PRO A 138 24.89 -1.20 0.86
N GLN A 139 23.94 -1.76 0.14
CA GLN A 139 23.21 -1.11 -0.96
C GLN A 139 21.99 -0.30 -0.47
N GLY A 140 21.67 -0.38 0.81
CA GLY A 140 20.56 0.36 1.41
C GLY A 140 20.77 1.88 1.40
N VAL A 141 19.74 2.60 1.81
CA VAL A 141 19.76 4.07 1.96
C VAL A 141 20.38 4.42 3.32
N PRO A 142 21.33 5.37 3.38
CA PRO A 142 21.92 5.80 4.64
C PRO A 142 20.90 6.27 5.68
N GLY A 143 21.12 5.92 6.95
CA GLY A 143 20.20 6.23 8.04
C GLY A 143 19.98 7.72 8.29
N ASP A 144 20.96 8.57 7.98
CA ASP A 144 20.86 10.02 8.10
C ASP A 144 19.82 10.64 7.16
N VAL A 145 19.51 10.00 6.03
CA VAL A 145 18.41 10.40 5.13
C VAL A 145 17.07 10.31 5.88
N PHE A 146 16.82 9.22 6.58
CA PHE A 146 15.57 9.02 7.33
C PHE A 146 15.50 9.93 8.55
N GLU A 147 16.61 10.15 9.23
CA GLU A 147 16.68 11.13 10.32
C GLU A 147 16.39 12.56 9.80
N GLY A 148 16.89 12.91 8.62
CA GLY A 148 16.58 14.18 7.95
C GLY A 148 15.06 14.33 7.66
N LEU A 149 14.40 13.26 7.21
CA LEU A 149 12.94 13.25 7.00
C LEU A 149 12.18 13.46 8.32
N LYS A 150 12.62 12.81 9.40
CA LYS A 150 12.03 12.97 10.74
C LYS A 150 12.17 14.41 11.25
N GLN A 151 13.36 15.00 11.10
CA GLN A 151 13.60 16.39 11.49
C GLN A 151 12.74 17.37 10.67
N ALA A 152 12.58 17.13 9.37
CA ALA A 152 11.69 17.93 8.52
C ALA A 152 10.22 17.82 8.97
N ALA A 153 9.76 16.62 9.30
CA ALA A 153 8.40 16.39 9.81
C ALA A 153 8.16 17.07 11.17
N LEU A 154 9.18 17.14 12.03
CA LEU A 154 9.11 17.82 13.32
C LEU A 154 9.14 19.34 13.17
N ALA A 155 9.92 19.86 12.23
CA ALA A 155 10.08 21.29 12.02
C ALA A 155 8.80 21.93 11.43
N ASP A 156 8.25 21.34 10.40
CA ASP A 156 6.99 21.73 9.77
C ASP A 156 6.36 20.52 9.06
N ARG A 157 5.45 19.85 9.74
CA ARG A 157 4.79 18.66 9.21
C ARG A 157 4.05 18.91 7.88
N TYR A 158 3.42 20.05 7.72
CA TYR A 158 2.65 20.34 6.50
C TYR A 158 3.56 20.60 5.32
N ALA A 159 4.62 21.37 5.49
CA ALA A 159 5.64 21.59 4.44
C ALA A 159 6.34 20.29 4.06
N PHE A 160 6.64 19.43 5.05
CA PHE A 160 7.22 18.10 4.82
C PHE A 160 6.25 17.23 4.00
N LEU A 161 4.98 17.14 4.39
CA LEU A 161 3.97 16.32 3.70
C LEU A 161 3.72 16.84 2.28
N ASP A 162 3.68 18.14 2.07
CA ASP A 162 3.53 18.74 0.74
C ASP A 162 4.68 18.34 -0.19
N SER A 163 5.90 18.49 0.28
CA SER A 163 7.11 18.09 -0.45
C SER A 163 7.15 16.58 -0.71
N PHE A 164 6.77 15.77 0.29
CA PHE A 164 6.74 14.32 0.16
C PHE A 164 5.71 13.88 -0.89
N VAL A 165 4.50 14.44 -0.85
CA VAL A 165 3.46 14.15 -1.85
C VAL A 165 3.91 14.57 -3.25
N ALA A 166 4.53 15.74 -3.41
CA ALA A 166 5.07 16.15 -4.71
C ALA A 166 6.10 15.13 -5.24
N ASN A 167 6.93 14.58 -4.35
CA ASN A 167 7.93 13.57 -4.71
C ASN A 167 7.32 12.20 -5.04
N LEU A 168 6.18 11.81 -4.41
CA LEU A 168 5.45 10.59 -4.78
C LEU A 168 5.09 10.53 -6.26
N TYR A 169 4.86 11.67 -6.86
CA TYR A 169 4.39 11.82 -8.25
C TYR A 169 5.48 12.28 -9.21
N ASN A 170 6.70 12.60 -8.76
CA ASN A 170 7.69 13.35 -9.53
C ASN A 170 7.05 14.59 -10.14
N ALA A 171 6.35 15.39 -9.33
CA ALA A 171 5.47 16.48 -9.79
C ALA A 171 6.20 17.54 -10.62
N ASP A 172 7.52 17.69 -10.46
CA ASP A 172 8.40 18.59 -11.20
C ASP A 172 8.56 18.22 -12.70
N VAL A 173 8.33 16.94 -13.04
CA VAL A 173 8.49 16.41 -14.41
C VAL A 173 7.23 15.71 -14.94
N SER A 174 6.22 15.51 -14.10
CA SER A 174 4.94 14.90 -14.51
C SER A 174 4.16 15.81 -15.43
N THR A 175 3.61 15.25 -16.52
CA THR A 175 2.75 16.01 -17.42
C THR A 175 1.33 16.17 -16.86
N PRO A 176 0.58 17.24 -17.26
CA PRO A 176 -0.79 17.45 -16.80
C PRO A 176 -1.75 16.28 -17.09
N GLU A 177 -1.48 15.49 -18.13
CA GLU A 177 -2.27 14.29 -18.47
C GLU A 177 -2.08 13.17 -17.45
N ARG A 178 -0.90 13.07 -16.85
CA ARG A 178 -0.57 12.08 -15.82
C ARG A 178 -0.94 12.56 -14.42
N LEU A 179 -0.77 13.86 -14.14
CA LEU A 179 -1.02 14.48 -12.85
C LEU A 179 -1.55 15.89 -13.01
N SER A 180 -2.84 16.12 -12.78
CA SER A 180 -3.38 17.46 -12.71
C SER A 180 -3.00 18.15 -11.39
N GLU A 181 -2.93 19.48 -11.40
CA GLU A 181 -2.75 20.25 -10.16
C GLU A 181 -3.84 19.98 -9.12
N ALA A 182 -5.07 19.69 -9.57
CA ALA A 182 -6.18 19.34 -8.67
C ALA A 182 -5.93 18.01 -7.96
N ALA A 183 -5.42 17.00 -8.68
CA ALA A 183 -5.08 15.71 -8.11
C ALA A 183 -3.91 15.83 -7.10
N LEU A 184 -2.90 16.62 -7.43
CA LEU A 184 -1.79 16.89 -6.51
C LEU A 184 -2.28 17.56 -5.22
N ARG A 185 -3.12 18.60 -5.34
CA ARG A 185 -3.72 19.28 -4.17
C ARG A 185 -4.61 18.36 -3.35
N ALA A 186 -5.42 17.52 -3.99
CA ALA A 186 -6.26 16.54 -3.30
C ALA A 186 -5.42 15.55 -2.49
N SER A 187 -4.34 15.02 -3.08
CA SER A 187 -3.40 14.13 -2.38
C SER A 187 -2.71 14.81 -1.20
N ALA A 188 -2.32 16.08 -1.34
CA ALA A 188 -1.75 16.85 -0.24
C ALA A 188 -2.76 17.05 0.91
N GLN A 189 -4.04 17.30 0.61
CA GLN A 189 -5.08 17.42 1.63
C GLN A 189 -5.32 16.10 2.38
N VAL A 190 -5.31 14.96 1.68
CA VAL A 190 -5.36 13.63 2.31
C VAL A 190 -4.16 13.46 3.25
N ALA A 191 -2.97 13.77 2.80
CA ALA A 191 -1.75 13.69 3.60
C ALA A 191 -1.80 14.55 4.86
N TYR A 192 -2.34 15.77 4.78
CA TYR A 192 -2.50 16.67 5.95
C TYR A 192 -3.43 16.11 7.01
N GLY A 193 -4.38 15.23 6.62
CA GLY A 193 -5.28 14.52 7.54
C GLY A 193 -4.60 13.42 8.35
N SER A 194 -3.37 13.02 8.01
CA SER A 194 -2.61 12.05 8.82
C SER A 194 -2.29 12.61 10.21
N GLY A 195 -2.35 11.76 11.23
CA GLY A 195 -2.04 12.14 12.61
C GLY A 195 -0.59 12.60 12.78
N PRO A 196 -0.30 13.55 13.69
CA PRO A 196 1.06 14.02 13.89
C PRO A 196 2.02 12.91 14.35
N PHE A 197 1.57 12.00 15.21
CA PHE A 197 2.36 10.82 15.61
C PHE A 197 2.55 9.85 14.46
N ALA A 198 1.51 9.57 13.69
CA ALA A 198 1.57 8.72 12.51
C ALA A 198 2.58 9.24 11.48
N SER A 199 2.53 10.54 11.19
CA SER A 199 3.42 11.18 10.22
C SER A 199 4.90 11.04 10.57
N TYR A 200 5.23 11.05 11.86
CA TYR A 200 6.60 10.94 12.35
C TYR A 200 7.04 9.49 12.57
N ALA A 201 6.25 8.71 13.31
CA ALA A 201 6.63 7.36 13.71
C ALA A 201 6.68 6.37 12.54
N SER A 202 5.87 6.61 11.49
CA SER A 202 5.90 5.75 10.30
C SER A 202 7.24 5.78 9.56
N ILE A 203 8.05 6.84 9.71
CA ILE A 203 9.37 6.91 9.07
C ILE A 203 10.30 5.83 9.63
N ASP A 204 10.27 5.59 10.95
CA ASP A 204 11.03 4.50 11.57
C ASP A 204 10.51 3.12 11.14
N THR A 205 9.20 3.01 10.93
CA THR A 205 8.56 1.76 10.48
C THR A 205 9.09 1.29 9.12
N TRP A 206 9.42 2.22 8.20
CA TRP A 206 9.97 1.85 6.89
C TRP A 206 11.31 1.13 6.99
N LEU A 207 12.04 1.29 8.09
CA LEU A 207 13.37 0.69 8.32
C LEU A 207 13.30 -0.78 8.77
N THR A 208 12.11 -1.37 8.73
CA THR A 208 11.92 -2.78 9.11
C THR A 208 12.62 -3.71 8.11
N ASP A 209 13.35 -4.69 8.64
CA ASP A 209 13.94 -5.77 7.86
C ASP A 209 12.90 -6.88 7.61
N PHE A 210 12.55 -7.08 6.34
CA PHE A 210 11.60 -8.12 5.91
C PHE A 210 12.26 -9.37 5.36
N ARG A 211 13.60 -9.44 5.34
CA ARG A 211 14.32 -10.59 4.76
C ARG A 211 13.96 -11.92 5.42
N GLY A 212 13.55 -11.87 6.69
CA GLY A 212 13.05 -13.04 7.43
C GLY A 212 11.60 -13.44 7.11
N ASP A 213 10.80 -12.54 6.54
CA ASP A 213 9.40 -12.78 6.19
C ASP A 213 9.24 -13.30 4.75
N LEU A 214 10.00 -12.73 3.82
CA LEU A 214 9.88 -12.99 2.37
C LEU A 214 9.95 -14.48 1.99
N PRO A 215 10.89 -15.31 2.54
CA PRO A 215 10.97 -16.73 2.21
C PRO A 215 9.76 -17.56 2.66
N LYS A 216 8.93 -17.03 3.58
CA LYS A 216 7.74 -17.70 4.08
C LYS A 216 6.52 -17.51 3.16
N ILE A 217 6.62 -16.61 2.18
CA ILE A 217 5.54 -16.32 1.24
C ILE A 217 5.50 -17.41 0.18
N ASP A 218 4.51 -18.30 0.27
CA ASP A 218 4.35 -19.51 -0.55
C ASP A 218 3.27 -19.38 -1.65
N ILE A 219 2.63 -18.21 -1.75
CA ILE A 219 1.61 -17.87 -2.76
C ILE A 219 2.20 -17.06 -3.92
N PRO A 220 1.51 -16.97 -5.08
CA PRO A 220 1.92 -16.09 -6.16
C PRO A 220 1.94 -14.62 -5.73
N VAL A 221 3.03 -13.93 -6.06
CA VAL A 221 3.22 -12.49 -5.79
C VAL A 221 3.49 -11.73 -7.08
N LEU A 222 2.82 -10.60 -7.25
CA LEU A 222 3.11 -9.62 -8.30
C LEU A 222 3.76 -8.40 -7.65
N ALA A 223 4.95 -8.02 -8.08
CA ALA A 223 5.55 -6.73 -7.77
C ALA A 223 5.38 -5.77 -8.96
N ILE A 224 4.84 -4.58 -8.72
CA ILE A 224 4.72 -3.50 -9.72
C ILE A 224 5.57 -2.33 -9.24
N HIS A 225 6.46 -1.81 -10.09
CA HIS A 225 7.35 -0.72 -9.67
C HIS A 225 7.58 0.27 -10.80
N GLY A 226 7.62 1.56 -10.48
CA GLY A 226 7.96 2.61 -11.42
C GLY A 226 9.47 2.70 -11.64
N THR A 227 9.94 2.75 -12.90
CA THR A 227 11.38 2.83 -13.19
C THR A 227 12.00 4.18 -12.83
N ALA A 228 11.17 5.22 -12.62
CA ALA A 228 11.58 6.55 -12.17
C ALA A 228 11.18 6.84 -10.71
N ASP A 229 10.97 5.80 -9.91
CA ASP A 229 10.65 5.93 -8.48
C ASP A 229 11.82 6.56 -7.72
N ARG A 230 11.62 7.78 -7.22
CA ARG A 230 12.61 8.56 -6.44
C ARG A 230 12.46 8.37 -4.94
N VAL A 231 11.33 7.84 -4.48
CA VAL A 231 11.05 7.57 -3.06
C VAL A 231 11.66 6.25 -2.64
N LEU A 232 11.42 5.21 -3.45
CA LEU A 232 11.95 3.86 -3.25
C LEU A 232 12.65 3.41 -4.55
N PRO A 233 13.92 3.78 -4.76
CA PRO A 233 14.61 3.42 -5.98
C PRO A 233 14.58 1.91 -6.25
N PRO A 234 14.28 1.46 -7.49
CA PRO A 234 14.14 0.04 -7.83
C PRO A 234 15.32 -0.82 -7.37
N GLN A 235 16.55 -0.26 -7.42
CA GLN A 235 17.81 -0.95 -7.12
C GLN A 235 17.91 -1.42 -5.66
N VAL A 236 17.28 -0.67 -4.73
CA VAL A 236 17.31 -1.02 -3.30
C VAL A 236 16.10 -1.83 -2.86
N THR A 237 15.12 -2.04 -3.75
CA THR A 237 13.84 -2.68 -3.45
C THR A 237 13.49 -3.80 -4.44
N VAL A 238 12.69 -3.52 -5.48
CA VAL A 238 12.11 -4.54 -6.37
C VAL A 238 13.15 -5.33 -7.16
N GLU A 239 14.24 -4.70 -7.59
CA GLU A 239 15.33 -5.41 -8.27
C GLU A 239 15.97 -6.45 -7.34
N ARG A 240 16.14 -6.13 -6.07
CA ARG A 240 16.65 -7.09 -5.07
C ARG A 240 15.67 -8.24 -4.82
N LEU A 241 14.37 -7.97 -4.73
CA LEU A 241 13.37 -9.05 -4.63
C LEU A 241 13.51 -10.06 -5.76
N ARG A 242 13.74 -9.57 -7.00
CA ARG A 242 13.90 -10.37 -8.21
C ARG A 242 15.26 -11.09 -8.24
N ASP A 243 16.34 -10.34 -8.09
CA ASP A 243 17.69 -10.83 -8.38
C ASP A 243 18.21 -11.75 -7.26
N GLU A 244 17.84 -11.48 -6.00
CA GLU A 244 18.16 -12.33 -4.86
C GLU A 244 17.12 -13.47 -4.67
N ARG A 245 16.06 -13.52 -5.49
CA ARG A 245 14.99 -14.55 -5.45
C ARG A 245 14.39 -14.73 -4.08
N LEU A 246 14.10 -13.63 -3.40
CA LEU A 246 13.62 -13.62 -2.02
C LEU A 246 12.19 -14.15 -1.86
N ILE A 247 11.41 -14.17 -2.94
CA ILE A 247 10.06 -14.75 -2.99
C ILE A 247 10.04 -15.80 -4.10
N ALA A 248 9.63 -17.02 -3.80
CA ALA A 248 9.69 -18.16 -4.72
C ALA A 248 8.84 -17.96 -5.99
N ASN A 249 7.61 -17.43 -5.84
CA ASN A 249 6.64 -17.25 -6.93
C ASN A 249 6.43 -15.76 -7.25
N LEU A 250 7.51 -15.04 -7.54
CA LEU A 250 7.49 -13.60 -7.84
C LEU A 250 7.39 -13.35 -9.35
N THR A 251 6.46 -12.50 -9.74
CA THR A 251 6.39 -11.85 -11.05
C THR A 251 6.66 -10.37 -10.87
N VAL A 252 7.50 -9.75 -11.70
CA VAL A 252 7.82 -8.32 -11.65
C VAL A 252 7.30 -7.65 -12.92
N VAL A 253 6.59 -6.52 -12.73
CA VAL A 253 6.17 -5.62 -13.81
C VAL A 253 6.75 -4.24 -13.52
N GLU A 254 7.60 -3.77 -14.43
CA GLU A 254 8.18 -2.43 -14.37
C GLU A 254 7.32 -1.47 -15.19
N ILE A 255 6.95 -0.35 -14.58
CA ILE A 255 6.21 0.74 -15.24
C ILE A 255 7.23 1.77 -15.71
N ARG A 256 7.43 1.82 -17.02
CA ARG A 256 8.42 2.71 -17.63
C ARG A 256 8.10 4.17 -17.29
N ASP A 257 9.14 4.93 -16.88
CA ASP A 257 9.08 6.32 -16.48
C ASP A 257 8.06 6.61 -15.34
N GLY A 258 7.54 5.54 -14.71
CA GLY A 258 6.61 5.64 -13.60
C GLY A 258 7.30 6.17 -12.34
N PRO A 259 6.71 7.17 -11.65
CA PRO A 259 7.15 7.63 -10.34
C PRO A 259 6.74 6.62 -9.24
N HIS A 260 6.92 6.99 -7.97
CA HIS A 260 6.48 6.13 -6.87
C HIS A 260 4.97 5.83 -6.91
N ASN A 261 4.12 6.86 -7.04
CA ASN A 261 2.67 6.66 -7.11
C ASN A 261 2.21 6.36 -8.55
N VAL A 262 2.61 5.20 -9.06
CA VAL A 262 2.13 4.67 -10.35
C VAL A 262 0.63 4.35 -10.33
N CYS A 263 0.04 4.10 -9.16
CA CYS A 263 -1.39 3.83 -9.00
C CYS A 263 -2.25 4.98 -9.53
N TRP A 264 -1.75 6.20 -9.44
CA TRP A 264 -2.41 7.38 -9.99
C TRP A 264 -1.92 7.72 -11.40
N THR A 265 -0.61 7.90 -11.56
CA THR A 265 -0.03 8.45 -12.80
C THR A 265 -0.05 7.47 -13.97
N HIS A 266 0.02 6.18 -13.69
CA HIS A 266 0.06 5.08 -14.67
C HIS A 266 -1.04 4.05 -14.35
N ALA A 267 -2.24 4.56 -14.01
CA ALA A 267 -3.33 3.72 -13.54
C ALA A 267 -3.74 2.63 -14.53
N ASP A 268 -3.74 2.92 -15.83
CA ASP A 268 -4.13 1.95 -16.86
C ASP A 268 -3.13 0.80 -16.94
N GLU A 269 -1.85 1.10 -16.89
CA GLU A 269 -0.77 0.12 -16.89
C GLU A 269 -0.81 -0.75 -15.61
N VAL A 270 -1.01 -0.13 -14.44
CA VAL A 270 -1.16 -0.83 -13.16
C VAL A 270 -2.41 -1.71 -13.16
N ASN A 271 -3.55 -1.19 -13.60
CA ASN A 271 -4.80 -1.94 -13.67
C ASN A 271 -4.71 -3.12 -14.63
N SER A 272 -4.05 -2.95 -15.79
CA SER A 272 -3.80 -4.04 -16.74
C SER A 272 -2.95 -5.15 -16.12
N ALA A 273 -1.87 -4.79 -15.40
CA ALA A 273 -1.02 -5.76 -14.70
C ALA A 273 -1.79 -6.50 -13.60
N LEU A 274 -2.57 -5.76 -12.78
CA LEU A 274 -3.42 -6.34 -11.75
C LEU A 274 -4.42 -7.35 -12.35
N LEU A 275 -5.21 -6.94 -13.34
CA LEU A 275 -6.24 -7.77 -13.94
C LEU A 275 -5.65 -9.01 -14.65
N SER A 276 -4.50 -8.86 -15.30
CA SER A 276 -3.78 -9.99 -15.89
C SER A 276 -3.34 -11.02 -14.85
N PHE A 277 -2.78 -10.54 -13.73
CA PHE A 277 -2.31 -11.40 -12.64
C PHE A 277 -3.45 -12.07 -11.88
N LEU A 278 -4.52 -11.33 -11.63
CA LEU A 278 -5.69 -11.84 -10.90
C LEU A 278 -6.44 -12.93 -11.68
N GLY A 279 -6.46 -12.83 -13.01
CA GLY A 279 -7.29 -13.66 -13.88
C GLY A 279 -8.74 -13.18 -13.90
N ARG A 280 -9.55 -13.72 -14.81
CA ARG A 280 -10.98 -13.37 -14.84
C ARG A 280 -11.68 -14.02 -13.65
N PRO A 281 -12.48 -13.28 -12.84
CA PRO A 281 -13.40 -13.91 -11.90
C PRO A 281 -14.35 -14.83 -12.67
N ALA A 282 -14.79 -15.91 -12.05
CA ALA A 282 -15.87 -16.72 -12.60
C ALA A 282 -17.08 -15.81 -12.84
N ALA A 283 -17.60 -15.78 -14.06
CA ALA A 283 -18.68 -14.88 -14.46
C ALA A 283 -19.92 -15.13 -13.59
N ASP A 284 -20.19 -14.24 -12.65
CA ASP A 284 -21.49 -14.14 -12.02
C ASP A 284 -22.41 -13.38 -13.00
N ARG A 285 -23.58 -13.96 -13.32
CA ARG A 285 -24.49 -13.45 -14.36
C ARG A 285 -25.06 -12.06 -14.03
N ASP A 286 -24.99 -11.63 -12.78
CA ASP A 286 -25.51 -10.32 -12.35
C ASP A 286 -24.53 -9.16 -12.60
N THR A 287 -23.22 -9.41 -12.62
CA THR A 287 -22.20 -8.37 -12.91
C THR A 287 -22.21 -7.92 -14.36
N ALA A 288 -22.59 -8.77 -15.30
CA ALA A 288 -22.74 -8.41 -16.73
C ALA A 288 -23.84 -7.37 -16.97
N ARG A 289 -24.86 -7.30 -16.10
CA ARG A 289 -25.95 -6.30 -16.19
C ARG A 289 -25.52 -4.92 -15.69
N LEU A 290 -24.68 -4.83 -14.68
CA LEU A 290 -24.18 -3.56 -14.15
C LEU A 290 -23.18 -2.89 -15.10
N ALA A 291 -22.31 -3.66 -15.76
CA ALA A 291 -21.37 -3.14 -16.77
C ALA A 291 -22.11 -2.59 -18.02
N ALA A 292 -23.21 -3.21 -18.43
CA ALA A 292 -24.01 -2.75 -19.55
C ALA A 292 -24.86 -1.49 -19.27
N ALA A 293 -25.07 -1.15 -18.00
CA ALA A 293 -25.85 0.04 -17.59
C ALA A 293 -24.97 1.29 -17.41
N GLN A 294 -23.65 1.16 -17.52
CA GLN A 294 -22.67 2.27 -17.35
C GLN A 294 -21.97 2.66 -18.66
N MET A 295 -22.33 2.06 -19.79
CA MET A 295 -21.96 2.46 -21.14
C MET A 295 -23.09 3.25 -21.80
#